data_e02d8a64b8cf628f1afe92753da90b02
#
_entry.id   e02d8a64b8cf628f1afe92753da90b02
#
_cell.length_a   1.000
_cell.length_b   1.000
_cell.length_c   1.000
_cell.angle_alpha   90.00
_cell.angle_beta   90.00
_cell.angle_gamma   90.00
#
_symmetry.space_group_name_H-M   'P 1'
#
loop_
_entity.id
_entity.type
_entity.pdbx_description
1 polymer ?
#
loop_
_entity_poly.entity_id
_entity_poly.type
_entity_poly.pdbx_seq_one_letter_code
_entity_poly.pdbx_strand_id
1 'polypeptide(L)'
;MSFRARLLTLCGVLTGLLALLVLGILFSPDRVQARTSGQPLLTGVSVQKIDGIDIIVNGETKVLLRKTARGWDTPSGARVYPASADRITTFLRTVTGLTRTSLVSSDARHLSELGLSTDAARLLNLHQAGAPDVGLLVGKRGPSGDADYVQVPGQESVYLARGSLAFFLAQDPSYWYELHVLPEDVQGTTIAAITVSGSLRMDDSGANVLRESYTLKRPSAEKQDQWVVGSPERPADRVTAGAMANSLAMLEGVDFAEASGGKTSPVGVGRLEISVATFRGRTYSISATRGPEPGKVLITTSWSPWTYVVNALLLQRVVLPEATLTATR
;
A
#
# COMPACT_ATOMS: atom_id res chain seq x y z
N MET A 1 -29.60 -6.55 -73.73
CA MET A 1 -28.97 -7.42 -72.73
C MET A 1 -29.84 -8.67 -72.58
N SER A 2 -29.24 -9.84 -72.76
CA SER A 2 -29.94 -11.13 -72.61
C SER A 2 -30.29 -11.34 -71.09
N PHE A 3 -31.38 -12.06 -70.83
CA PHE A 3 -31.82 -12.41 -69.46
C PHE A 3 -30.68 -13.01 -68.62
N ARG A 4 -29.84 -13.84 -69.24
CA ARG A 4 -28.65 -14.46 -68.59
C ARG A 4 -27.61 -13.43 -68.14
N ALA A 5 -27.38 -12.38 -68.97
CA ALA A 5 -26.43 -11.32 -68.58
C ALA A 5 -26.92 -10.51 -67.34
N ARG A 6 -28.23 -10.19 -67.30
CA ARG A 6 -28.83 -9.51 -66.17
C ARG A 6 -28.77 -10.35 -64.89
N LEU A 7 -29.01 -11.68 -65.02
CA LEU A 7 -28.93 -12.60 -63.86
C LEU A 7 -27.49 -12.69 -63.31
N LEU A 8 -26.49 -12.81 -64.19
CA LEU A 8 -25.08 -12.85 -63.78
C LEU A 8 -24.64 -11.55 -63.08
N THR A 9 -25.08 -10.39 -63.56
CA THR A 9 -24.79 -9.11 -62.93
C THR A 9 -25.43 -9.01 -61.54
N LEU A 10 -26.67 -9.45 -61.38
CA LEU A 10 -27.37 -9.50 -60.11
C LEU A 10 -26.70 -10.43 -59.12
N CYS A 11 -26.30 -11.63 -59.54
CA CYS A 11 -25.56 -12.56 -58.68
C CYS A 11 -24.19 -11.99 -58.27
N GLY A 12 -23.47 -11.31 -59.17
CA GLY A 12 -22.21 -10.65 -58.86
C GLY A 12 -22.35 -9.53 -57.83
N VAL A 13 -23.39 -8.71 -57.99
CA VAL A 13 -23.70 -7.64 -57.00
C VAL A 13 -24.07 -8.23 -55.64
N LEU A 14 -24.92 -9.26 -55.63
CA LEU A 14 -25.31 -9.93 -54.37
C LEU A 14 -24.12 -10.56 -53.66
N THR A 15 -23.23 -11.22 -54.40
CA THR A 15 -22.00 -11.80 -53.82
C THR A 15 -21.08 -10.71 -53.27
N GLY A 16 -20.95 -9.59 -53.98
CA GLY A 16 -20.17 -8.44 -53.54
C GLY A 16 -20.74 -7.83 -52.23
N LEU A 17 -22.07 -7.66 -52.16
CA LEU A 17 -22.73 -7.18 -50.95
C LEU A 17 -22.62 -8.15 -49.75
N LEU A 18 -22.73 -9.45 -50.03
CA LEU A 18 -22.51 -10.48 -48.99
C LEU A 18 -21.06 -10.48 -48.48
N ALA A 19 -20.09 -10.33 -49.38
CA ALA A 19 -18.68 -10.21 -49.00
C ALA A 19 -18.42 -8.97 -48.14
N LEU A 20 -18.99 -7.81 -48.51
CA LEU A 20 -18.91 -6.58 -47.74
C LEU A 20 -19.62 -6.71 -46.36
N LEU A 21 -20.76 -7.39 -46.33
CA LEU A 21 -21.46 -7.67 -45.05
C LEU A 21 -20.63 -8.55 -44.14
N VAL A 22 -20.04 -9.61 -44.67
CA VAL A 22 -19.17 -10.52 -43.92
C VAL A 22 -17.94 -9.79 -43.40
N LEU A 23 -17.30 -8.97 -44.25
CA LEU A 23 -16.19 -8.11 -43.84
C LEU A 23 -16.63 -7.13 -42.76
N GLY A 24 -17.76 -6.45 -42.92
CA GLY A 24 -18.32 -5.53 -41.92
C GLY A 24 -18.59 -6.21 -40.56
N ILE A 25 -19.09 -7.43 -40.57
CA ILE A 25 -19.32 -8.23 -39.36
C ILE A 25 -17.99 -8.70 -38.75
N LEU A 26 -17.01 -9.13 -39.54
CA LEU A 26 -15.72 -9.61 -39.04
C LEU A 26 -14.88 -8.49 -38.44
N PHE A 27 -14.95 -7.30 -39.01
CA PHE A 27 -14.23 -6.10 -38.56
C PHE A 27 -15.11 -5.13 -37.81
N SER A 28 -16.28 -5.56 -37.33
CA SER A 28 -17.10 -4.70 -36.50
C SER A 28 -16.33 -4.28 -35.23
N PRO A 29 -16.38 -2.99 -34.80
CA PRO A 29 -15.71 -2.51 -33.63
C PRO A 29 -16.02 -3.35 -32.39
N ASP A 30 -17.27 -3.78 -32.23
CA ASP A 30 -17.72 -4.61 -31.10
C ASP A 30 -17.03 -5.97 -31.03
N ARG A 31 -16.76 -6.60 -32.16
CA ARG A 31 -16.05 -7.89 -32.19
C ARG A 31 -14.55 -7.74 -31.98
N VAL A 32 -13.95 -6.69 -32.48
CA VAL A 32 -12.55 -6.35 -32.20
C VAL A 32 -12.42 -6.05 -30.70
N GLN A 33 -13.34 -5.29 -30.14
CA GLN A 33 -13.39 -4.97 -28.72
C GLN A 33 -13.60 -6.23 -27.87
N ALA A 34 -14.52 -7.12 -28.24
CA ALA A 34 -14.76 -8.38 -27.54
C ALA A 34 -13.54 -9.32 -27.56
N ARG A 35 -12.75 -9.31 -28.63
CA ARG A 35 -11.51 -10.11 -28.73
C ARG A 35 -10.36 -9.57 -27.88
N THR A 36 -10.31 -8.27 -27.65
CA THR A 36 -9.26 -7.61 -26.85
C THR A 36 -9.66 -7.44 -25.38
N SER A 37 -10.96 -7.48 -25.08
CA SER A 37 -11.48 -7.39 -23.73
C SER A 37 -11.05 -8.59 -22.89
N GLY A 38 -10.60 -8.32 -21.64
CA GLY A 38 -10.15 -9.35 -20.71
C GLY A 38 -8.71 -9.83 -20.95
N GLN A 39 -8.04 -9.39 -22.01
CA GLN A 39 -6.62 -9.71 -22.18
C GLN A 39 -5.75 -8.91 -21.20
N PRO A 40 -4.64 -9.49 -20.71
CA PRO A 40 -3.69 -8.75 -19.89
C PRO A 40 -3.21 -7.48 -20.61
N LEU A 41 -3.14 -6.38 -19.88
CA LEU A 41 -2.60 -5.12 -20.41
C LEU A 41 -1.09 -5.23 -20.64
N LEU A 42 -0.38 -5.76 -19.65
CA LEU A 42 1.06 -5.94 -19.68
C LEU A 42 1.39 -7.41 -19.95
N THR A 43 2.18 -7.66 -21.00
CA THR A 43 2.66 -9.00 -21.35
C THR A 43 4.15 -9.10 -21.05
N GLY A 44 4.60 -10.28 -20.59
CA GLY A 44 6.02 -10.51 -20.29
C GLY A 44 6.54 -9.91 -18.99
N VAL A 45 5.67 -9.31 -18.18
CA VAL A 45 6.02 -8.79 -16.85
C VAL A 45 5.89 -9.89 -15.80
N SER A 46 6.97 -10.13 -15.06
CA SER A 46 7.01 -11.09 -13.95
C SER A 46 7.28 -10.35 -12.64
N VAL A 47 6.36 -10.44 -11.69
CA VAL A 47 6.49 -9.81 -10.36
C VAL A 47 7.81 -10.17 -9.69
N GLN A 48 8.28 -11.41 -9.84
CA GLN A 48 9.51 -11.88 -9.21
C GLN A 48 10.78 -11.22 -9.78
N LYS A 49 10.72 -10.76 -11.04
CA LYS A 49 11.84 -10.11 -11.74
C LYS A 49 11.86 -8.60 -11.54
N ILE A 50 10.80 -8.02 -11.00
CA ILE A 50 10.76 -6.57 -10.76
C ILE A 50 11.68 -6.27 -9.58
N ASP A 51 12.65 -5.39 -9.82
CA ASP A 51 13.64 -4.93 -8.86
C ASP A 51 13.63 -3.41 -8.65
N GLY A 52 12.84 -2.67 -9.43
CA GLY A 52 12.64 -1.25 -9.26
C GLY A 52 11.27 -0.78 -9.75
N ILE A 53 10.76 0.28 -9.12
CA ILE A 53 9.51 0.93 -9.46
C ILE A 53 9.72 2.44 -9.34
N ASP A 54 9.41 3.19 -10.41
CA ASP A 54 9.40 4.63 -10.40
C ASP A 54 7.99 5.15 -10.67
N ILE A 55 7.50 6.01 -9.81
CA ILE A 55 6.25 6.74 -9.99
C ILE A 55 6.60 8.19 -10.26
N ILE A 56 6.27 8.65 -11.46
CA ILE A 56 6.57 9.98 -11.95
C ILE A 56 5.25 10.72 -12.14
N VAL A 57 5.14 11.90 -11.57
CA VAL A 57 3.94 12.74 -11.62
C VAL A 57 4.36 14.11 -12.12
N ASN A 58 3.71 14.64 -13.15
CA ASN A 58 4.04 15.95 -13.76
C ASN A 58 5.52 16.05 -14.19
N GLY A 59 6.10 14.95 -14.66
CA GLY A 59 7.50 14.90 -15.08
C GLY A 59 8.51 14.79 -13.93
N GLU A 60 8.08 14.84 -12.68
CA GLU A 60 8.95 14.72 -11.52
C GLU A 60 8.81 13.33 -10.88
N THR A 61 9.92 12.73 -10.49
CA THR A 61 9.90 11.46 -9.78
C THR A 61 9.41 11.68 -8.35
N LYS A 62 8.21 11.17 -8.08
CA LYS A 62 7.56 11.28 -6.77
C LYS A 62 7.96 10.14 -5.84
N VAL A 63 8.05 8.93 -6.35
CA VAL A 63 8.38 7.73 -5.57
C VAL A 63 9.39 6.88 -6.33
N LEU A 64 10.41 6.44 -5.61
CA LEU A 64 11.40 5.47 -6.07
C LEU A 64 11.38 4.28 -5.14
N LEU A 65 11.20 3.08 -5.67
CA LEU A 65 11.29 1.84 -4.90
C LEU A 65 12.36 0.95 -5.53
N ARG A 66 13.26 0.44 -4.72
CA ARG A 66 14.37 -0.41 -5.18
C ARG A 66 14.46 -1.66 -4.31
N LYS A 67 14.56 -2.79 -4.96
CA LYS A 67 14.73 -4.07 -4.29
C LYS A 67 16.21 -4.29 -3.94
N THR A 68 16.45 -4.65 -2.70
CA THR A 68 17.79 -4.93 -2.16
C THR A 68 17.83 -6.33 -1.57
N ALA A 69 19.01 -6.76 -1.13
CA ALA A 69 19.17 -8.04 -0.44
C ALA A 69 18.38 -8.12 0.89
N ARG A 70 18.00 -6.96 1.48
CA ARG A 70 17.26 -6.87 2.75
C ARG A 70 15.77 -6.68 2.57
N GLY A 71 15.29 -6.48 1.34
CA GLY A 71 13.90 -6.20 1.04
C GLY A 71 13.77 -5.02 0.08
N TRP A 72 12.72 -4.23 0.22
CA TRP A 72 12.50 -3.04 -0.57
C TRP A 72 12.90 -1.80 0.20
N ASP A 73 13.53 -0.88 -0.51
CA ASP A 73 13.96 0.41 -0.01
C ASP A 73 13.39 1.55 -0.86
N THR A 74 13.14 2.71 -0.23
CA THR A 74 12.73 3.93 -0.92
C THR A 74 13.71 5.06 -0.59
N PRO A 75 14.50 5.52 -1.57
CA PRO A 75 15.30 6.73 -1.43
C PRO A 75 14.40 7.96 -1.30
N SER A 76 14.69 8.80 -0.32
CA SER A 76 14.02 10.10 -0.13
C SER A 76 15.05 11.14 0.33
N GLY A 77 15.37 12.09 -0.55
CA GLY A 77 16.47 13.03 -0.35
C GLY A 77 17.82 12.30 -0.19
N ALA A 78 18.55 12.61 0.87
CA ALA A 78 19.85 11.99 1.17
C ALA A 78 19.76 10.67 1.95
N ARG A 79 18.55 10.19 2.25
CA ARG A 79 18.33 9.00 3.07
C ARG A 79 17.63 7.89 2.27
N VAL A 80 17.75 6.67 2.78
CA VAL A 80 17.10 5.48 2.22
C VAL A 80 16.29 4.83 3.32
N TYR A 81 14.98 4.79 3.16
CA TYR A 81 14.06 4.22 4.13
C TYR A 81 13.61 2.81 3.71
N PRO A 82 13.35 1.92 4.68
CA PRO A 82 12.76 0.63 4.36
C PRO A 82 11.35 0.83 3.80
N ALA A 83 11.01 0.04 2.79
CA ALA A 83 9.69 0.09 2.15
C ALA A 83 8.90 -1.20 2.44
N SER A 84 7.58 -1.04 2.59
CA SER A 84 6.67 -2.13 2.92
C SER A 84 6.54 -3.12 1.76
N ALA A 85 7.04 -4.33 1.97
CA ALA A 85 6.98 -5.42 1.01
C ALA A 85 5.53 -5.81 0.67
N ASP A 86 4.64 -5.76 1.64
CA ASP A 86 3.23 -6.10 1.47
C ASP A 86 2.49 -5.09 0.60
N ARG A 87 2.72 -3.79 0.81
CA ARG A 87 2.14 -2.72 -0.02
C ARG A 87 2.65 -2.82 -1.46
N ILE A 88 3.96 -3.03 -1.63
CA ILE A 88 4.58 -3.21 -2.94
C ILE A 88 4.05 -4.46 -3.64
N THR A 89 3.94 -5.58 -2.93
CA THR A 89 3.40 -6.83 -3.49
C THR A 89 1.94 -6.65 -3.93
N THR A 90 1.13 -5.98 -3.12
CA THR A 90 -0.26 -5.67 -3.46
C THR A 90 -0.35 -4.76 -4.68
N PHE A 91 0.48 -3.73 -4.75
CA PHE A 91 0.57 -2.85 -5.92
C PHE A 91 0.99 -3.62 -7.18
N LEU A 92 2.07 -4.39 -7.11
CA LEU A 92 2.57 -5.18 -8.25
C LEU A 92 1.53 -6.19 -8.74
N ARG A 93 0.79 -6.82 -7.82
CA ARG A 93 -0.32 -7.71 -8.19
C ARG A 93 -1.43 -6.95 -8.92
N THR A 94 -1.75 -5.75 -8.48
CA THR A 94 -2.72 -4.88 -9.15
C THR A 94 -2.24 -4.51 -10.55
N VAL A 95 -0.99 -4.07 -10.70
CA VAL A 95 -0.40 -3.69 -12.00
C VAL A 95 -0.37 -4.86 -12.98
N THR A 96 0.12 -6.02 -12.54
CA THR A 96 0.21 -7.21 -13.40
C THR A 96 -1.14 -7.85 -13.69
N GLY A 97 -2.14 -7.60 -12.84
CA GLY A 97 -3.51 -8.04 -13.01
C GLY A 97 -4.39 -7.13 -13.88
N LEU A 98 -3.84 -6.01 -14.40
CA LEU A 98 -4.60 -5.11 -15.28
C LEU A 98 -5.05 -5.81 -16.55
N THR A 99 -6.34 -5.71 -16.83
CA THR A 99 -6.93 -6.26 -18.07
C THR A 99 -7.52 -5.16 -18.92
N ARG A 100 -7.36 -5.28 -20.23
CA ARG A 100 -7.97 -4.38 -21.23
C ARG A 100 -9.48 -4.57 -21.19
N THR A 101 -10.24 -3.49 -20.98
CA THR A 101 -11.71 -3.53 -21.07
C THR A 101 -12.18 -3.09 -22.44
N SER A 102 -11.67 -1.98 -22.93
CA SER A 102 -11.99 -1.44 -24.25
C SER A 102 -10.85 -0.60 -24.81
N LEU A 103 -10.71 -0.60 -26.13
CA LEU A 103 -9.93 0.38 -26.86
C LEU A 103 -10.74 1.69 -26.88
N VAL A 104 -10.16 2.76 -26.38
CA VAL A 104 -10.83 4.06 -26.24
C VAL A 104 -10.48 4.99 -27.41
N SER A 105 -9.20 5.04 -27.74
CA SER A 105 -8.68 5.88 -28.82
C SER A 105 -7.37 5.32 -29.36
N SER A 106 -7.11 5.60 -30.61
CA SER A 106 -5.80 5.46 -31.25
C SER A 106 -5.30 6.81 -31.80
N ASP A 107 -5.89 7.91 -31.34
CA ASP A 107 -5.59 9.26 -31.81
C ASP A 107 -4.99 10.11 -30.68
N ALA A 108 -3.79 10.63 -30.91
CA ALA A 108 -3.07 11.47 -29.95
C ALA A 108 -3.82 12.74 -29.56
N ARG A 109 -4.78 13.22 -30.36
CA ARG A 109 -5.56 14.45 -30.09
C ARG A 109 -6.42 14.35 -28.84
N HIS A 110 -6.80 13.16 -28.41
CA HIS A 110 -7.65 12.94 -27.25
C HIS A 110 -6.89 12.69 -25.94
N LEU A 111 -5.55 12.64 -25.97
CA LEU A 111 -4.75 12.30 -24.79
C LEU A 111 -4.95 13.28 -23.62
N SER A 112 -5.10 14.57 -23.89
CA SER A 112 -5.33 15.59 -22.85
C SER A 112 -6.69 15.42 -22.16
N GLU A 113 -7.73 15.07 -22.92
CA GLU A 113 -9.08 14.81 -22.36
C GLU A 113 -9.08 13.59 -21.44
N LEU A 114 -8.28 12.59 -21.76
CA LEU A 114 -8.12 11.35 -21.00
C LEU A 114 -7.09 11.49 -19.85
N GLY A 115 -6.45 12.66 -19.71
CA GLY A 115 -5.42 12.90 -18.68
C GLY A 115 -4.12 12.17 -18.95
N LEU A 116 -3.81 11.91 -20.22
CA LEU A 116 -2.61 11.21 -20.68
C LEU A 116 -1.59 12.16 -21.35
N SER A 117 -1.82 13.49 -21.26
CA SER A 117 -0.82 14.47 -21.69
C SER A 117 0.40 14.44 -20.74
N THR A 118 1.56 14.86 -21.24
CA THR A 118 2.84 14.77 -20.51
C THR A 118 2.83 15.49 -19.15
N ASP A 119 2.03 16.55 -19.04
CA ASP A 119 1.87 17.38 -17.84
C ASP A 119 0.77 16.86 -16.88
N ALA A 120 -0.06 15.93 -17.30
CA ALA A 120 -1.18 15.42 -16.50
C ALA A 120 -1.08 13.91 -16.21
N ALA A 121 -0.34 13.16 -17.05
CA ALA A 121 -0.20 11.72 -16.90
C ALA A 121 0.70 11.37 -15.70
N ARG A 122 0.37 10.26 -15.07
CA ARG A 122 1.26 9.58 -14.12
C ARG A 122 1.99 8.48 -14.88
N LEU A 123 3.31 8.55 -14.91
CA LEU A 123 4.12 7.51 -15.53
C LEU A 123 4.59 6.53 -14.45
N LEU A 124 4.26 5.28 -14.64
CA LEU A 124 4.77 4.16 -13.88
C LEU A 124 5.85 3.47 -14.71
N ASN A 125 7.06 3.36 -14.20
CA ASN A 125 8.12 2.53 -14.77
C ASN A 125 8.41 1.34 -13.85
N LEU A 126 8.41 0.16 -14.42
CA LEU A 126 8.79 -1.10 -13.77
C LEU A 126 10.13 -1.55 -14.33
N HIS A 127 11.15 -1.58 -13.47
CA HIS A 127 12.47 -2.12 -13.81
C HIS A 127 12.49 -3.61 -13.56
N GLN A 128 13.08 -4.37 -14.48
CA GLN A 128 13.12 -5.82 -14.41
C GLN A 128 14.55 -6.33 -14.56
N ALA A 129 14.97 -7.18 -13.63
CA ALA A 129 16.27 -7.85 -13.72
C ALA A 129 16.36 -8.72 -14.99
N GLY A 130 17.28 -8.35 -15.88
CA GLY A 130 17.55 -9.11 -17.12
C GLY A 130 16.48 -9.04 -18.19
N ALA A 131 15.55 -8.06 -18.13
CA ALA A 131 14.54 -7.81 -19.13
C ALA A 131 14.36 -6.29 -19.35
N PRO A 132 13.78 -5.86 -20.48
CA PRO A 132 13.47 -4.45 -20.70
C PRO A 132 12.52 -3.90 -19.66
N ASP A 133 12.69 -2.63 -19.33
CA ASP A 133 11.78 -1.88 -18.47
C ASP A 133 10.41 -1.75 -19.14
N VAL A 134 9.37 -1.71 -18.31
CA VAL A 134 8.00 -1.57 -18.77
C VAL A 134 7.39 -0.29 -18.21
N GLY A 135 7.04 0.63 -19.12
CA GLY A 135 6.35 1.86 -18.78
C GLY A 135 4.84 1.74 -18.94
N LEU A 136 4.09 2.49 -18.13
CA LEU A 136 2.65 2.65 -18.23
C LEU A 136 2.27 4.08 -17.91
N LEU A 137 1.64 4.78 -18.85
CA LEU A 137 0.98 6.06 -18.61
C LEU A 137 -0.41 5.80 -18.06
N VAL A 138 -0.75 6.44 -16.96
CA VAL A 138 -2.05 6.32 -16.29
C VAL A 138 -2.69 7.71 -16.22
N GLY A 139 -3.84 7.84 -16.86
CA GLY A 139 -4.61 9.07 -16.94
C GLY A 139 -5.70 9.16 -15.89
N LYS A 140 -6.83 9.73 -16.30
CA LYS A 140 -8.04 9.88 -15.47
C LYS A 140 -8.71 8.53 -15.23
N ARG A 141 -9.55 8.51 -14.21
CA ARG A 141 -10.47 7.39 -13.98
C ARG A 141 -11.57 7.35 -15.02
N GLY A 142 -11.89 6.17 -15.50
CA GLY A 142 -12.96 5.95 -16.45
C GLY A 142 -14.35 6.12 -15.83
N PRO A 143 -15.41 6.15 -16.68
CA PRO A 143 -16.78 6.45 -16.24
C PRO A 143 -17.35 5.48 -15.20
N SER A 144 -16.96 4.20 -15.25
CA SER A 144 -17.40 3.16 -14.31
C SER A 144 -16.76 3.27 -12.92
N GLY A 145 -15.67 4.03 -12.79
CA GLY A 145 -14.96 4.23 -11.54
C GLY A 145 -14.06 3.05 -11.11
N ASP A 146 -14.11 1.92 -11.79
CA ASP A 146 -13.32 0.70 -11.52
C ASP A 146 -12.18 0.46 -12.52
N ALA A 147 -12.00 1.36 -13.46
CA ALA A 147 -10.99 1.31 -14.51
C ALA A 147 -10.33 2.67 -14.72
N ASP A 148 -9.08 2.69 -15.15
CA ASP A 148 -8.33 3.90 -15.49
C ASP A 148 -8.00 3.91 -16.99
N TYR A 149 -7.89 5.12 -17.58
CA TYR A 149 -7.31 5.26 -18.91
C TYR A 149 -5.81 5.01 -18.86
N VAL A 150 -5.34 4.13 -19.73
CA VAL A 150 -3.94 3.73 -19.74
C VAL A 150 -3.38 3.67 -21.16
N GLN A 151 -2.09 3.97 -21.27
CA GLN A 151 -1.35 3.89 -22.52
C GLN A 151 0.05 3.32 -22.23
N VAL A 152 0.49 2.38 -23.05
CA VAL A 152 1.89 1.94 -23.00
C VAL A 152 2.73 2.97 -23.78
N PRO A 153 3.81 3.54 -23.20
CA PRO A 153 4.67 4.48 -23.91
C PRO A 153 5.14 3.93 -25.26
N GLY A 154 5.08 4.77 -26.29
CA GLY A 154 5.43 4.38 -27.66
C GLY A 154 4.32 3.67 -28.44
N GLN A 155 3.18 3.38 -27.82
CA GLN A 155 1.97 2.89 -28.50
C GLN A 155 0.95 4.02 -28.62
N GLU A 156 0.26 4.10 -29.76
CA GLU A 156 -0.80 5.09 -29.98
C GLU A 156 -2.10 4.71 -29.25
N SER A 157 -2.31 3.42 -29.03
CA SER A 157 -3.56 2.89 -28.47
C SER A 157 -3.73 3.21 -26.99
N VAL A 158 -4.85 3.82 -26.66
CA VAL A 158 -5.31 4.06 -25.29
C VAL A 158 -6.39 3.05 -24.93
N TYR A 159 -6.23 2.40 -23.81
CA TYR A 159 -7.18 1.42 -23.30
C TYR A 159 -7.83 1.92 -22.00
N LEU A 160 -9.04 1.46 -21.76
CA LEU A 160 -9.62 1.45 -20.44
C LEU A 160 -9.20 0.13 -19.77
N ALA A 161 -8.45 0.21 -18.69
CA ALA A 161 -7.94 -0.97 -17.98
C ALA A 161 -8.65 -1.12 -16.63
N ARG A 162 -9.20 -2.29 -16.40
CA ARG A 162 -9.80 -2.63 -15.11
C ARG A 162 -8.71 -2.88 -14.06
N GLY A 163 -8.92 -2.33 -12.89
CA GLY A 163 -7.96 -2.27 -11.80
C GLY A 163 -7.55 -0.81 -11.58
N SER A 164 -7.83 -0.26 -10.39
CA SER A 164 -7.54 1.15 -10.12
C SER A 164 -6.10 1.32 -9.66
N LEU A 165 -5.25 1.86 -10.52
CA LEU A 165 -3.90 2.31 -10.16
C LEU A 165 -3.89 3.71 -9.56
N ALA A 166 -4.90 4.51 -9.85
CA ALA A 166 -4.97 5.91 -9.43
C ALA A 166 -4.78 6.09 -7.93
N PHE A 167 -5.27 5.14 -7.12
CA PHE A 167 -5.06 5.15 -5.66
C PHE A 167 -3.57 5.10 -5.32
N PHE A 168 -2.83 4.12 -5.83
CA PHE A 168 -1.41 3.94 -5.51
C PHE A 168 -0.53 5.07 -6.04
N LEU A 169 -0.82 5.54 -7.26
CA LEU A 169 -0.04 6.59 -7.90
C LEU A 169 -0.28 7.98 -7.31
N ALA A 170 -1.36 8.15 -6.56
CA ALA A 170 -1.64 9.39 -5.83
C ALA A 170 -0.94 9.46 -4.47
N GLN A 171 -0.44 8.33 -3.95
CA GLN A 171 0.15 8.27 -2.62
C GLN A 171 1.46 9.05 -2.51
N ASP A 172 1.72 9.57 -1.32
CA ASP A 172 3.00 10.19 -0.96
C ASP A 172 4.07 9.13 -0.65
N PRO A 173 5.36 9.47 -0.67
CA PRO A 173 6.42 8.52 -0.36
C PRO A 173 6.26 7.77 0.96
N SER A 174 5.72 8.43 1.99
CA SER A 174 5.48 7.82 3.31
C SER A 174 4.50 6.63 3.28
N TYR A 175 3.58 6.60 2.31
CA TYR A 175 2.70 5.44 2.11
C TYR A 175 3.48 4.16 1.84
N TRP A 176 4.64 4.26 1.23
CA TRP A 176 5.45 3.11 0.84
C TRP A 176 6.43 2.66 1.94
N TYR A 177 6.61 3.45 3.00
CA TYR A 177 7.53 3.11 4.09
C TYR A 177 7.07 1.89 4.89
N GLU A 178 8.04 1.13 5.40
CA GLU A 178 7.78 0.09 6.41
C GLU A 178 7.68 0.75 7.78
N LEU A 179 6.45 0.98 8.22
CA LEU A 179 6.15 1.79 9.40
C LEU A 179 5.69 0.96 10.61
N HIS A 180 5.76 -0.37 10.54
CA HIS A 180 5.49 -1.20 11.71
C HIS A 180 6.51 -0.95 12.81
N VAL A 181 6.01 -0.61 14.00
CA VAL A 181 6.85 -0.31 15.18
C VAL A 181 7.51 -1.57 15.73
N LEU A 182 6.89 -2.72 15.59
CA LEU A 182 7.47 -4.03 15.90
C LEU A 182 7.79 -4.80 14.60
N PRO A 183 8.78 -5.71 14.61
CA PRO A 183 9.05 -6.57 13.45
C PRO A 183 7.84 -7.40 13.05
N GLU A 184 7.68 -7.68 11.76
CA GLU A 184 6.56 -8.45 11.19
C GLU A 184 6.40 -9.86 11.78
N ASP A 185 7.48 -10.46 12.29
CA ASP A 185 7.45 -11.78 12.95
C ASP A 185 6.89 -11.73 14.38
N VAL A 186 6.64 -10.52 14.91
CA VAL A 186 5.99 -10.31 16.20
C VAL A 186 4.48 -10.16 15.99
N GLN A 187 3.77 -11.22 16.29
CA GLN A 187 2.30 -11.24 16.26
C GLN A 187 1.76 -11.26 17.70
N GLY A 188 0.55 -10.80 17.93
CA GLY A 188 -0.08 -10.82 19.25
C GLY A 188 -0.05 -12.21 19.91
N THR A 189 -0.12 -13.29 19.10
CA THR A 189 -0.01 -14.68 19.54
C THR A 189 1.40 -15.08 19.98
N THR A 190 2.45 -14.42 19.50
CA THR A 190 3.85 -14.72 19.85
C THR A 190 4.33 -13.93 21.07
N ILE A 191 3.59 -12.90 21.51
CA ILE A 191 3.94 -12.06 22.66
C ILE A 191 3.72 -12.86 23.95
N ALA A 192 4.75 -12.98 24.77
CA ALA A 192 4.73 -13.63 26.09
C ALA A 192 4.46 -12.63 27.23
N ALA A 193 5.04 -11.43 27.12
CA ALA A 193 4.83 -10.39 28.12
C ALA A 193 4.92 -8.98 27.48
N ILE A 194 4.16 -8.06 28.08
CA ILE A 194 4.19 -6.64 27.78
C ILE A 194 4.41 -5.91 29.11
N THR A 195 5.51 -5.20 29.24
CA THR A 195 5.76 -4.34 30.42
C THR A 195 5.64 -2.90 29.97
N VAL A 196 4.81 -2.14 30.63
CA VAL A 196 4.63 -0.70 30.42
C VAL A 196 5.09 0.03 31.63
N SER A 197 5.86 1.10 31.47
CA SER A 197 6.33 1.94 32.59
C SER A 197 6.57 3.38 32.14
N GLY A 198 6.28 4.33 33.05
CA GLY A 198 6.55 5.73 32.82
C GLY A 198 5.32 6.61 32.67
N SER A 199 5.53 7.81 32.20
CA SER A 199 4.43 8.75 31.93
C SER A 199 4.71 9.59 30.69
N LEU A 200 3.70 9.75 29.87
CA LEU A 200 3.76 10.53 28.65
C LEU A 200 2.62 11.53 28.60
N ARG A 201 2.96 12.81 28.48
CA ARG A 201 2.00 13.88 28.26
C ARG A 201 1.61 13.88 26.78
N MET A 202 0.31 13.74 26.51
CA MET A 202 -0.22 13.56 25.15
C MET A 202 -0.64 14.88 24.49
N ASP A 203 -0.83 15.94 25.29
CA ASP A 203 -1.27 17.26 24.83
C ASP A 203 -0.51 18.40 25.52
N ASP A 204 -0.74 19.64 25.04
CA ASP A 204 -0.13 20.84 25.60
C ASP A 204 -0.76 21.27 26.93
N SER A 205 -2.02 20.96 27.15
CA SER A 205 -2.75 21.33 28.36
C SER A 205 -2.27 20.56 29.61
N GLY A 206 -1.64 19.40 29.37
CA GLY A 206 -1.28 18.45 30.43
C GLY A 206 -2.46 17.74 31.08
N ALA A 207 -3.66 17.92 30.50
CA ALA A 207 -4.86 17.23 30.98
C ALA A 207 -4.86 15.75 30.57
N ASN A 208 -4.20 15.44 29.46
CA ASN A 208 -4.13 14.09 28.92
C ASN A 208 -2.72 13.49 29.14
N VAL A 209 -2.58 12.75 30.24
CA VAL A 209 -1.33 12.08 30.61
C VAL A 209 -1.55 10.57 30.69
N LEU A 210 -0.83 9.84 29.87
CA LEU A 210 -0.74 8.39 29.99
C LEU A 210 0.33 8.04 31.01
N ARG A 211 -0.07 7.50 32.18
CA ARG A 211 0.84 7.10 33.26
C ARG A 211 0.52 5.69 33.68
N GLU A 212 1.42 4.77 33.36
CA GLU A 212 1.20 3.34 33.61
C GLU A 212 2.49 2.68 34.14
N SER A 213 2.30 1.66 34.96
CA SER A 213 3.40 0.84 35.49
C SER A 213 2.87 -0.55 35.83
N TYR A 214 2.87 -1.46 34.84
CA TYR A 214 2.42 -2.84 35.01
C TYR A 214 3.14 -3.79 34.07
N THR A 215 3.01 -5.08 34.36
CA THR A 215 3.38 -6.16 33.43
C THR A 215 2.16 -7.02 33.16
N LEU A 216 1.84 -7.18 31.89
CA LEU A 216 0.83 -8.10 31.37
C LEU A 216 1.58 -9.30 30.80
N LYS A 217 1.33 -10.51 31.27
CA LYS A 217 2.03 -11.71 30.80
C LYS A 217 1.11 -12.92 30.73
N ARG A 218 1.53 -13.91 29.99
CA ARG A 218 0.88 -15.23 29.91
C ARG A 218 1.90 -16.36 30.09
N PRO A 219 1.46 -17.49 30.68
CA PRO A 219 2.38 -18.54 31.13
C PRO A 219 3.01 -19.34 29.98
N SER A 220 2.32 -19.52 28.87
CA SER A 220 2.85 -20.25 27.71
C SER A 220 2.15 -19.87 26.40
N ALA A 221 2.76 -20.20 25.26
CA ALA A 221 2.18 -19.97 23.93
C ALA A 221 0.89 -20.75 23.69
N GLU A 222 0.73 -21.92 24.33
CA GLU A 222 -0.45 -22.79 24.19
C GLU A 222 -1.66 -22.23 24.96
N LYS A 223 -1.40 -21.52 26.06
CA LYS A 223 -2.42 -20.88 26.90
C LYS A 223 -2.66 -19.44 26.51
N GLN A 224 -3.01 -19.21 25.24
CA GLN A 224 -3.14 -17.86 24.66
C GLN A 224 -4.16 -16.97 25.36
N ASP A 225 -5.11 -17.57 26.05
CA ASP A 225 -6.20 -16.89 26.73
C ASP A 225 -5.96 -16.61 28.21
N GLN A 226 -4.85 -17.09 28.78
CA GLN A 226 -4.55 -16.94 30.21
C GLN A 226 -3.58 -15.79 30.42
N TRP A 227 -4.10 -14.58 30.49
CA TRP A 227 -3.33 -13.40 30.82
C TRP A 227 -3.41 -13.09 32.30
N VAL A 228 -2.29 -12.62 32.88
CA VAL A 228 -2.21 -12.07 34.22
C VAL A 228 -1.57 -10.69 34.17
N VAL A 229 -2.00 -9.78 35.06
CA VAL A 229 -1.56 -8.40 35.08
C VAL A 229 -1.18 -7.96 36.51
N GLY A 230 -0.18 -7.10 36.62
CA GLY A 230 0.24 -6.42 37.83
C GLY A 230 1.17 -7.24 38.73
N SER A 231 1.45 -6.65 39.91
CA SER A 231 2.23 -7.25 40.97
C SER A 231 1.58 -6.88 42.33
N PRO A 232 0.92 -7.81 43.04
CA PRO A 232 0.80 -9.24 42.78
C PRO A 232 -0.02 -9.54 41.49
N GLU A 233 0.23 -10.70 40.87
CA GLU A 233 -0.46 -11.13 39.66
C GLU A 233 -1.96 -11.32 39.89
N ARG A 234 -2.77 -10.74 39.03
CA ARG A 234 -4.22 -10.87 38.99
C ARG A 234 -4.65 -11.39 37.62
N PRO A 235 -5.70 -12.22 37.52
CA PRO A 235 -6.25 -12.59 36.23
C PRO A 235 -6.60 -11.32 35.43
N ALA A 236 -6.17 -11.28 34.19
CA ALA A 236 -6.54 -10.21 33.25
C ALA A 236 -7.77 -10.63 32.43
N ASP A 237 -8.54 -9.66 31.97
CA ASP A 237 -9.59 -9.90 30.99
C ASP A 237 -8.99 -10.41 29.68
N ARG A 238 -9.39 -11.61 29.29
CA ARG A 238 -8.84 -12.33 28.13
C ARG A 238 -8.96 -11.53 26.84
N VAL A 239 -10.14 -10.95 26.61
CA VAL A 239 -10.45 -10.25 25.36
C VAL A 239 -9.65 -8.97 25.27
N THR A 240 -9.65 -8.18 26.33
CA THR A 240 -8.95 -6.90 26.41
C THR A 240 -7.42 -7.07 26.33
N ALA A 241 -6.86 -8.04 27.05
CA ALA A 241 -5.43 -8.34 27.04
C ALA A 241 -4.97 -8.85 25.66
N GLY A 242 -5.76 -9.75 25.05
CA GLY A 242 -5.49 -10.24 23.70
C GLY A 242 -5.59 -9.14 22.64
N ALA A 243 -6.59 -8.28 22.74
CA ALA A 243 -6.75 -7.12 21.85
C ALA A 243 -5.59 -6.14 21.97
N MET A 244 -5.11 -5.86 23.21
CA MET A 244 -3.94 -5.03 23.44
C MET A 244 -2.68 -5.62 22.78
N ALA A 245 -2.42 -6.91 22.97
CA ALA A 245 -1.28 -7.58 22.38
C ALA A 245 -1.32 -7.55 20.83
N ASN A 246 -2.47 -7.79 20.23
CA ASN A 246 -2.66 -7.69 18.78
C ASN A 246 -2.48 -6.25 18.29
N SER A 247 -3.08 -5.28 18.96
CA SER A 247 -2.96 -3.86 18.59
C SER A 247 -1.52 -3.36 18.69
N LEU A 248 -0.77 -3.83 19.68
CA LEU A 248 0.65 -3.48 19.82
C LEU A 248 1.50 -4.12 18.72
N ALA A 249 1.23 -5.37 18.36
CA ALA A 249 1.90 -6.05 17.26
C ALA A 249 1.65 -5.37 15.90
N MET A 250 0.47 -4.78 15.74
CA MET A 250 0.06 -4.06 14.52
C MET A 250 0.25 -2.54 14.60
N LEU A 251 0.96 -2.06 15.62
CA LEU A 251 1.19 -0.62 15.78
C LEU A 251 2.04 -0.10 14.61
N GLU A 252 1.47 0.82 13.86
CA GLU A 252 2.09 1.42 12.67
C GLU A 252 2.23 2.94 12.84
N GLY A 253 3.37 3.48 12.41
CA GLY A 253 3.59 4.91 12.28
C GLY A 253 2.85 5.50 11.08
N VAL A 254 2.83 6.82 11.01
CA VAL A 254 2.34 7.57 9.84
C VAL A 254 3.48 8.07 8.97
N ASP A 255 4.69 8.18 9.55
CA ASP A 255 5.90 8.62 8.85
C ASP A 255 7.14 8.31 9.72
N PHE A 256 8.33 8.53 9.14
CA PHE A 256 9.57 8.67 9.89
C PHE A 256 9.83 10.15 10.18
N ALA A 257 10.23 10.49 11.40
CA ALA A 257 10.52 11.88 11.77
C ALA A 257 11.62 12.50 10.91
N GLU A 258 12.59 11.69 10.53
CA GLU A 258 13.70 12.09 9.66
C GLU A 258 13.26 12.35 8.20
N ALA A 259 12.20 11.69 7.72
CA ALA A 259 11.70 11.82 6.35
C ALA A 259 10.87 13.09 6.18
N SER A 260 10.05 13.41 7.17
CA SER A 260 9.19 14.61 7.15
C SER A 260 9.94 15.91 7.44
N GLY A 261 11.27 15.86 7.62
CA GLY A 261 12.07 17.03 8.05
C GLY A 261 11.73 17.46 9.49
N GLY A 262 10.99 16.65 10.21
CA GLY A 262 10.60 16.88 11.59
C GLY A 262 11.78 16.85 12.56
N LYS A 263 11.62 17.51 13.67
CA LYS A 263 12.59 17.41 14.76
C LYS A 263 12.46 16.03 15.39
N THR A 264 13.57 15.32 15.46
CA THR A 264 13.67 14.02 16.15
C THR A 264 13.79 14.17 17.67
N SER A 265 13.98 15.40 18.13
CA SER A 265 14.10 15.68 19.57
C SER A 265 12.71 15.73 20.22
N PRO A 266 12.51 15.01 21.34
CA PRO A 266 11.26 15.05 22.05
C PRO A 266 11.00 16.43 22.63
N VAL A 267 9.71 16.80 22.69
CA VAL A 267 9.25 18.05 23.30
C VAL A 267 8.64 17.76 24.68
N GLY A 268 9.17 18.38 25.73
CA GLY A 268 8.65 18.26 27.09
C GLY A 268 9.25 17.11 27.89
N VAL A 269 8.74 16.98 29.13
CA VAL A 269 9.17 15.97 30.09
C VAL A 269 8.16 14.83 30.10
N GLY A 270 8.66 13.63 30.07
CA GLY A 270 7.86 12.40 30.11
C GLY A 270 8.23 11.42 29.01
N ARG A 271 8.34 10.17 29.41
CA ARG A 271 8.70 9.07 28.54
C ARG A 271 7.93 7.83 28.98
N LEU A 272 7.35 7.15 28.01
CA LEU A 272 6.70 5.88 28.23
C LEU A 272 7.56 4.78 27.60
N GLU A 273 7.93 3.81 28.41
CA GLU A 273 8.68 2.64 27.99
C GLU A 273 7.76 1.44 27.89
N ILE A 274 7.85 0.74 26.77
CA ILE A 274 7.11 -0.50 26.54
C ILE A 274 8.13 -1.57 26.17
N SER A 275 8.16 -2.66 26.94
CA SER A 275 8.99 -3.82 26.65
C SER A 275 8.10 -4.99 26.24
N VAL A 276 8.38 -5.56 25.07
CA VAL A 276 7.64 -6.69 24.51
C VAL A 276 8.53 -7.91 24.47
N ALA A 277 8.25 -8.90 25.31
CA ALA A 277 8.95 -10.17 25.30
C ALA A 277 8.12 -11.22 24.52
N THR A 278 8.79 -12.03 23.70
CA THR A 278 8.16 -13.09 22.91
C THR A 278 8.49 -14.47 23.48
N PHE A 279 7.67 -15.48 23.18
CA PHE A 279 7.95 -16.87 23.56
C PHE A 279 9.23 -17.44 22.89
N ARG A 280 9.76 -16.75 21.87
CA ARG A 280 11.05 -17.09 21.26
C ARG A 280 12.25 -16.53 22.01
N GLY A 281 12.04 -15.90 23.18
CA GLY A 281 13.09 -15.34 24.03
C GLY A 281 13.65 -13.99 23.52
N ARG A 282 13.03 -13.35 22.54
CA ARG A 282 13.41 -12.01 22.08
C ARG A 282 12.65 -10.96 22.87
N THR A 283 13.33 -9.86 23.18
CA THR A 283 12.73 -8.69 23.84
C THR A 283 12.95 -7.46 22.98
N TYR A 284 11.89 -6.70 22.75
CA TYR A 284 11.89 -5.46 22.00
C TYR A 284 11.51 -4.32 22.92
N SER A 285 12.34 -3.28 22.96
CA SER A 285 12.08 -2.08 23.74
C SER A 285 11.58 -0.96 22.85
N ILE A 286 10.48 -0.35 23.24
CA ILE A 286 9.84 0.77 22.57
C ILE A 286 9.85 1.94 23.56
N SER A 287 10.32 3.09 23.11
CA SER A 287 10.31 4.31 23.89
C SER A 287 9.47 5.36 23.18
N ALA A 288 8.43 5.80 23.83
CA ALA A 288 7.54 6.82 23.33
C ALA A 288 7.74 8.16 24.06
N THR A 289 7.92 9.22 23.27
CA THR A 289 8.06 10.59 23.76
C THR A 289 7.13 11.49 22.97
N ARG A 290 6.79 12.65 23.51
CA ARG A 290 5.95 13.60 22.79
C ARG A 290 6.67 14.17 21.59
N GLY A 291 5.99 14.19 20.43
CA GLY A 291 6.48 14.83 19.23
C GLY A 291 6.31 16.35 19.24
N PRO A 292 6.97 17.05 18.32
CA PRO A 292 6.87 18.51 18.17
C PRO A 292 5.49 18.95 17.66
N GLU A 293 4.77 18.10 16.95
CA GLU A 293 3.44 18.37 16.41
C GLU A 293 2.36 17.93 17.40
N PRO A 294 1.26 18.71 17.54
CA PRO A 294 0.13 18.32 18.37
C PRO A 294 -0.45 16.97 17.96
N GLY A 295 -0.73 16.11 18.93
CA GLY A 295 -1.30 14.79 18.68
C GLY A 295 -0.35 13.76 18.05
N LYS A 296 0.94 14.07 17.96
CA LYS A 296 1.98 13.15 17.50
C LYS A 296 2.89 12.73 18.63
N VAL A 297 3.34 11.49 18.57
CA VAL A 297 4.30 10.86 19.48
C VAL A 297 5.47 10.35 18.65
N LEU A 298 6.67 10.56 19.12
CA LEU A 298 7.89 9.99 18.56
C LEU A 298 8.17 8.65 19.26
N ILE A 299 8.32 7.61 18.46
CA ILE A 299 8.66 6.28 18.95
C ILE A 299 10.03 5.88 18.43
N THR A 300 10.93 5.53 19.33
CA THR A 300 12.20 4.86 19.04
C THR A 300 12.15 3.42 19.53
N THR A 301 12.86 2.52 18.85
CA THR A 301 12.87 1.10 19.19
C THR A 301 14.30 0.58 19.31
N SER A 302 14.48 -0.55 20.00
CA SER A 302 15.81 -1.17 20.18
C SER A 302 16.33 -1.88 18.91
N TRP A 303 15.48 -2.09 17.91
CA TRP A 303 15.80 -2.90 16.74
C TRP A 303 15.88 -2.09 15.42
N SER A 304 15.28 -0.89 15.40
CA SER A 304 15.27 -0.02 14.21
C SER A 304 16.04 1.27 14.50
N PRO A 305 16.82 1.78 13.56
CA PRO A 305 17.52 3.06 13.70
C PRO A 305 16.59 4.27 13.49
N TRP A 306 15.36 4.05 13.05
CA TRP A 306 14.43 5.11 12.67
C TRP A 306 13.53 5.55 13.83
N THR A 307 13.18 6.84 13.83
CA THR A 307 12.19 7.40 14.74
C THR A 307 10.83 7.44 14.06
N TYR A 308 9.89 6.65 14.55
CA TYR A 308 8.52 6.58 14.01
C TYR A 308 7.69 7.75 14.53
N VAL A 309 6.93 8.38 13.66
CA VAL A 309 5.89 9.34 14.05
C VAL A 309 4.57 8.57 14.16
N VAL A 310 3.99 8.53 15.34
CA VAL A 310 2.75 7.80 15.61
C VAL A 310 1.66 8.77 16.08
N ASN A 311 0.41 8.50 15.72
CA ASN A 311 -0.70 9.26 16.26
C ASN A 311 -0.89 8.95 17.76
N ALA A 312 -0.95 9.97 18.58
CA ALA A 312 -1.11 9.85 20.03
C ALA A 312 -2.36 9.03 20.43
N LEU A 313 -3.46 9.17 19.69
CA LEU A 313 -4.68 8.39 19.91
C LEU A 313 -4.51 6.90 19.64
N LEU A 314 -3.64 6.52 18.69
CA LEU A 314 -3.33 5.10 18.46
C LEU A 314 -2.55 4.53 19.62
N LEU A 315 -1.57 5.26 20.15
CA LEU A 315 -0.81 4.80 21.33
C LEU A 315 -1.72 4.63 22.55
N GLN A 316 -2.67 5.53 22.79
CA GLN A 316 -3.65 5.41 23.88
C GLN A 316 -4.57 4.17 23.74
N ARG A 317 -4.90 3.78 22.51
CA ARG A 317 -5.68 2.55 22.24
C ARG A 317 -4.88 1.28 22.44
N VAL A 318 -3.56 1.38 22.26
CA VAL A 318 -2.64 0.24 22.40
C VAL A 318 -2.20 0.07 23.84
N VAL A 319 -1.93 1.15 24.57
CA VAL A 319 -1.52 1.10 25.97
C VAL A 319 -2.73 1.42 26.85
N LEU A 320 -3.35 0.36 27.35
CA LEU A 320 -4.54 0.47 28.19
C LEU A 320 -4.16 0.65 29.67
N PRO A 321 -4.97 1.36 30.47
CA PRO A 321 -4.80 1.42 31.92
C PRO A 321 -4.87 0.03 32.54
N GLU A 322 -4.03 -0.23 33.57
CA GLU A 322 -4.03 -1.50 34.32
C GLU A 322 -5.41 -1.89 34.84
N ALA A 323 -6.19 -0.91 35.31
CA ALA A 323 -7.56 -1.13 35.79
C ALA A 323 -8.49 -1.70 34.71
N THR A 324 -8.29 -1.33 33.43
CA THR A 324 -9.08 -1.85 32.31
C THR A 324 -8.71 -3.30 31.94
N LEU A 325 -7.48 -3.69 32.26
CA LEU A 325 -6.98 -5.04 31.97
C LEU A 325 -7.40 -6.08 33.02
N THR A 326 -7.81 -5.67 34.22
CA THR A 326 -8.22 -6.61 35.26
C THR A 326 -9.60 -7.19 34.95
N ALA A 327 -9.73 -8.52 35.06
CA ALA A 327 -11.03 -9.18 34.92
C ALA A 327 -11.98 -8.67 36.01
N THR A 328 -13.14 -8.20 35.60
CA THR A 328 -14.22 -7.88 36.55
C THR A 328 -14.74 -9.20 37.12
N ARG A 329 -14.78 -9.33 38.45
CA ARG A 329 -15.30 -10.52 39.16
C ARG A 329 -16.80 -10.66 38.95
#